data_d074b90a29fcef60c7fb43435eb53ed6
#
_entry.id   d074b90a29fcef60c7fb43435eb53ed6
#
_cell.length_a   1.000
_cell.length_b   1.000
_cell.length_c   1.000
_cell.angle_alpha   90.00
_cell.angle_beta   90.00
_cell.angle_gamma   90.00
#
_symmetry.space_group_name_H-M   'P 1'
#
loop_
_entity.id
_entity.type
_entity.pdbx_description
1 polymer ?
#
loop_
_entity_poly.entity_id
_entity_poly.type
_entity_poly.pdbx_seq_one_letter_code
_entity_poly.pdbx_strand_id
1 'polypeptide(L)'
;LFLTGANVGFIPAGNYLGMVLGNLHYNWILVPLGMVIGYFIVKAEPAVQVLNKQVEDVTNGSISRSAMNLCLSIGVSASVALALLRVLTGLNIYWLLIPGYIIALVLTRFVPKVFVGISFDSGGVASGPMTSTFLLPLAMGACTAVGGNVVTDAFGVVAMVAMAPLIAIQIMGVLYQLKLKRATSDALIMIDVDDNAIMDIEEE
;
A
#
# COMPACT_ATOMS: atom_id res chain seq x y z
N LEU A 1 28.05 -1.03 6.04
CA LEU A 1 27.73 -1.96 4.93
C LEU A 1 26.42 -1.57 4.24
N PHE A 2 25.27 -1.42 4.96
CA PHE A 2 23.99 -1.05 4.33
C PHE A 2 24.06 0.29 3.60
N LEU A 3 24.51 1.36 4.26
CA LEU A 3 24.64 2.70 3.66
C LEU A 3 25.62 2.70 2.48
N THR A 4 26.68 1.93 2.53
CA THR A 4 27.63 1.80 1.43
C THR A 4 26.97 1.12 0.22
N GLY A 5 26.26 0.01 0.45
CA GLY A 5 25.53 -0.69 -0.60
C GLY A 5 24.43 0.17 -1.23
N ALA A 6 23.71 0.95 -0.42
CA ALA A 6 22.69 1.88 -0.89
C ALA A 6 23.29 3.00 -1.76
N ASN A 7 24.35 3.66 -1.29
CA ASN A 7 24.97 4.79 -2.00
C ASN A 7 25.73 4.38 -3.26
N VAL A 8 26.41 3.22 -3.26
CA VAL A 8 27.24 2.77 -4.37
C VAL A 8 26.44 1.92 -5.38
N GLY A 9 25.44 1.19 -4.90
CA GLY A 9 24.64 0.26 -5.71
C GLY A 9 23.25 0.79 -6.08
N PHE A 10 22.36 0.88 -5.08
CA PHE A 10 20.93 1.11 -5.35
C PHE A 10 20.63 2.52 -5.87
N ILE A 11 21.22 3.57 -5.31
CA ILE A 11 20.96 4.95 -5.73
C ILE A 11 21.41 5.19 -7.17
N PRO A 12 22.68 4.86 -7.56
CA PRO A 12 23.12 5.03 -8.94
C PRO A 12 22.33 4.15 -9.92
N ALA A 13 22.05 2.90 -9.56
CA ALA A 13 21.29 1.98 -10.41
C ALA A 13 19.84 2.48 -10.62
N GLY A 14 19.15 2.91 -9.57
CA GLY A 14 17.81 3.50 -9.68
C GLY A 14 17.80 4.73 -10.59
N ASN A 15 18.72 5.66 -10.35
CA ASN A 15 18.83 6.88 -11.16
C ASN A 15 19.12 6.57 -12.63
N TYR A 16 20.09 5.71 -12.91
CA TYR A 16 20.44 5.30 -14.26
C TYR A 16 19.25 4.63 -14.99
N LEU A 17 18.58 3.69 -14.34
CA LEU A 17 17.37 3.07 -14.89
C LEU A 17 16.28 4.10 -15.18
N GLY A 18 16.03 5.03 -14.24
CA GLY A 18 15.05 6.11 -14.43
C GLY A 18 15.40 6.99 -15.63
N MET A 19 16.66 7.38 -15.78
CA MET A 19 17.13 8.17 -16.92
C MET A 19 17.00 7.43 -18.26
N VAL A 20 17.42 6.16 -18.31
CA VAL A 20 17.35 5.36 -19.54
C VAL A 20 15.90 5.15 -19.96
N LEU A 21 15.03 4.76 -19.02
CA LEU A 21 13.62 4.49 -19.29
C LEU A 21 12.83 5.78 -19.61
N GLY A 22 13.16 6.87 -18.93
CA GLY A 22 12.52 8.18 -19.16
C GLY A 22 12.85 8.77 -20.54
N ASN A 23 14.06 8.49 -21.08
CA ASN A 23 14.49 8.94 -22.41
C ASN A 23 13.96 8.07 -23.56
N LEU A 24 13.29 6.94 -23.27
CA LEU A 24 12.72 6.10 -24.33
C LEU A 24 11.56 6.82 -25.02
N HIS A 25 11.41 6.59 -26.32
CA HIS A 25 10.24 7.07 -27.08
C HIS A 25 8.92 6.55 -26.49
N TYR A 26 8.94 5.39 -25.84
CA TYR A 26 7.83 4.76 -25.15
C TYR A 26 8.01 4.87 -23.61
N ASN A 27 8.26 6.07 -23.07
CA ASN A 27 8.51 6.28 -21.64
C ASN A 27 7.36 5.82 -20.73
N TRP A 28 6.14 5.62 -21.26
CA TRP A 28 5.00 5.06 -20.55
C TRP A 28 5.25 3.65 -19.98
N ILE A 29 6.22 2.91 -20.50
CA ILE A 29 6.63 1.62 -19.96
C ILE A 29 7.13 1.73 -18.51
N LEU A 30 7.54 2.92 -18.09
CA LEU A 30 7.97 3.19 -16.73
C LEU A 30 6.85 2.96 -15.70
N VAL A 31 5.59 3.20 -16.09
CA VAL A 31 4.42 3.02 -15.20
C VAL A 31 4.18 1.55 -14.86
N PRO A 32 4.00 0.61 -15.81
CA PRO A 32 3.83 -0.80 -15.48
C PRO A 32 5.08 -1.40 -14.86
N LEU A 33 6.28 -0.97 -15.27
CA LEU A 33 7.52 -1.42 -14.64
C LEU A 33 7.59 -0.96 -13.18
N GLY A 34 7.22 0.29 -12.91
CA GLY A 34 7.14 0.82 -11.54
C GLY A 34 6.11 0.08 -10.67
N MET A 35 4.99 -0.35 -11.25
CA MET A 35 4.03 -1.23 -10.55
C MET A 35 4.68 -2.52 -10.09
N VAL A 36 5.39 -3.20 -10.98
CA VAL A 36 6.09 -4.46 -10.67
C VAL A 36 7.16 -4.23 -9.62
N ILE A 37 7.97 -3.19 -9.79
CA ILE A 37 9.01 -2.82 -8.82
C ILE A 37 8.39 -2.52 -7.45
N GLY A 38 7.36 -1.70 -7.38
CA GLY A 38 6.66 -1.35 -6.13
C GLY A 38 6.09 -2.57 -5.42
N TYR A 39 5.52 -3.52 -6.16
CA TYR A 39 5.02 -4.78 -5.62
C TYR A 39 6.14 -5.61 -4.96
N PHE A 40 7.29 -5.75 -5.61
CA PHE A 40 8.41 -6.54 -5.08
C PHE A 40 9.16 -5.81 -3.97
N ILE A 41 9.23 -4.49 -3.99
CA ILE A 41 9.86 -3.69 -2.92
C ILE A 41 9.16 -3.95 -1.58
N VAL A 42 7.84 -3.93 -1.53
CA VAL A 42 7.10 -4.22 -0.29
C VAL A 42 7.41 -5.62 0.24
N LYS A 43 7.52 -6.61 -0.66
CA LYS A 43 7.87 -7.98 -0.27
C LYS A 43 9.32 -8.12 0.22
N ALA A 44 10.23 -7.32 -0.32
CA ALA A 44 11.64 -7.33 0.04
C ALA A 44 11.94 -6.47 1.29
N GLU A 45 11.02 -5.57 1.68
CA GLU A 45 11.21 -4.65 2.81
C GLU A 45 11.12 -5.40 4.16
N PRO A 46 12.22 -5.51 4.93
CA PRO A 46 12.21 -6.24 6.20
C PRO A 46 11.25 -5.63 7.24
N ALA A 47 11.12 -4.30 7.25
CA ALA A 47 10.25 -3.59 8.18
C ALA A 47 8.77 -3.93 7.96
N VAL A 48 8.36 -4.13 6.71
CA VAL A 48 7.00 -4.60 6.36
C VAL A 48 6.76 -6.02 6.88
N GLN A 49 7.76 -6.90 6.83
CA GLN A 49 7.62 -8.27 7.35
C GLN A 49 7.41 -8.29 8.86
N VAL A 50 8.12 -7.40 9.59
CA VAL A 50 7.93 -7.23 11.05
C VAL A 50 6.53 -6.69 11.34
N LEU A 51 6.08 -5.67 10.63
CA LEU A 51 4.73 -5.11 10.76
C LEU A 51 3.65 -6.18 10.52
N ASN A 52 3.78 -6.96 9.47
CA ASN A 52 2.83 -8.02 9.14
C ASN A 52 2.72 -9.07 10.26
N LYS A 53 3.84 -9.39 10.91
CA LYS A 53 3.87 -10.29 12.06
C LYS A 53 3.16 -9.67 13.28
N GLN A 54 3.46 -8.42 13.59
CA GLN A 54 2.82 -7.70 14.69
C GLN A 54 1.30 -7.61 14.52
N VAL A 55 0.84 -7.35 13.30
CA VAL A 55 -0.60 -7.29 12.99
C VAL A 55 -1.26 -8.65 13.22
N GLU A 56 -0.65 -9.74 12.78
CA GLU A 56 -1.15 -11.10 13.01
C GLU A 56 -1.24 -11.41 14.51
N ASP A 57 -0.20 -11.06 15.28
CA ASP A 57 -0.15 -11.29 16.72
C ASP A 57 -1.23 -10.46 17.46
N VAL A 58 -1.38 -9.18 17.13
CA VAL A 58 -2.38 -8.27 17.77
C VAL A 58 -3.82 -8.65 17.39
N THR A 59 -4.03 -9.22 16.21
CA THR A 59 -5.37 -9.65 15.75
C THR A 59 -5.68 -11.11 16.06
N ASN A 60 -4.83 -11.79 16.86
CA ASN A 60 -4.96 -13.22 17.17
C ASN A 60 -5.15 -14.09 15.91
N GLY A 61 -4.39 -13.80 14.84
CA GLY A 61 -4.44 -14.53 13.59
C GLY A 61 -5.67 -14.25 12.71
N SER A 62 -6.58 -13.37 13.13
CA SER A 62 -7.75 -13.01 12.33
C SER A 62 -7.37 -12.35 10.99
N ILE A 63 -6.21 -11.72 10.94
CA ILE A 63 -5.58 -11.19 9.73
C ILE A 63 -4.28 -11.93 9.51
N SER A 64 -4.23 -12.72 8.43
CA SER A 64 -3.00 -13.44 8.09
C SER A 64 -1.95 -12.51 7.51
N ARG A 65 -0.66 -12.80 7.78
CA ARG A 65 0.49 -12.10 7.18
C ARG A 65 0.41 -12.00 5.66
N SER A 66 -0.05 -13.08 5.02
CA SER A 66 -0.16 -13.13 3.57
C SER A 66 -1.19 -12.14 3.03
N ALA A 67 -2.34 -12.01 3.70
CA ALA A 67 -3.38 -11.04 3.31
C ALA A 67 -2.89 -9.60 3.50
N MET A 68 -2.22 -9.32 4.62
CA MET A 68 -1.64 -8.02 4.91
C MET A 68 -0.56 -7.65 3.89
N ASN A 69 0.38 -8.58 3.63
CA ASN A 69 1.46 -8.37 2.68
C ASN A 69 0.93 -8.15 1.25
N LEU A 70 -0.08 -8.92 0.83
CA LEU A 70 -0.70 -8.75 -0.48
C LEU A 70 -1.39 -7.38 -0.60
N CYS A 71 -2.16 -6.99 0.42
CA CYS A 71 -2.85 -5.71 0.45
C CYS A 71 -1.87 -4.53 0.34
N LEU A 72 -0.80 -4.55 1.14
CA LEU A 72 0.27 -3.56 1.09
C LEU A 72 0.99 -3.54 -0.26
N SER A 73 1.32 -4.72 -0.80
CA SER A 73 2.00 -4.83 -2.10
C SER A 73 1.17 -4.25 -3.23
N ILE A 74 -0.13 -4.51 -3.27
CA ILE A 74 -1.04 -3.94 -4.27
C ILE A 74 -1.19 -2.43 -4.08
N GLY A 75 -1.39 -1.98 -2.84
CA GLY A 75 -1.53 -0.56 -2.53
C GLY A 75 -0.31 0.26 -2.94
N VAL A 76 0.88 -0.19 -2.56
CA VAL A 76 2.15 0.48 -2.91
C VAL A 76 2.41 0.38 -4.41
N SER A 77 2.16 -0.76 -5.05
CA SER A 77 2.28 -0.94 -6.50
C SER A 77 1.45 0.09 -7.28
N ALA A 78 0.18 0.24 -6.92
CA ALA A 78 -0.72 1.23 -7.53
C ALA A 78 -0.23 2.68 -7.28
N SER A 79 0.24 2.94 -6.06
CA SER A 79 0.77 4.26 -5.69
C SER A 79 2.04 4.62 -6.48
N VAL A 80 2.97 3.68 -6.66
CA VAL A 80 4.18 3.87 -7.47
C VAL A 80 3.82 4.14 -8.92
N ALA A 81 2.85 3.41 -9.47
CA ALA A 81 2.35 3.64 -10.83
C ALA A 81 1.81 5.06 -11.00
N LEU A 82 0.95 5.51 -10.07
CA LEU A 82 0.39 6.87 -10.09
C LEU A 82 1.48 7.94 -9.90
N ALA A 83 2.47 7.66 -9.06
CA ALA A 83 3.58 8.57 -8.84
C ALA A 83 4.46 8.74 -10.08
N LEU A 84 4.78 7.65 -10.78
CA LEU A 84 5.54 7.68 -12.02
C LEU A 84 4.72 8.27 -13.18
N LEU A 85 3.42 7.96 -13.26
CA LEU A 85 2.50 8.62 -14.19
C LEU A 85 2.53 10.14 -14.01
N ARG A 86 2.50 10.58 -12.75
CA ARG A 86 2.59 11.99 -12.40
C ARG A 86 3.92 12.62 -12.86
N VAL A 87 5.05 11.92 -12.63
CA VAL A 87 6.36 12.39 -13.09
C VAL A 87 6.39 12.58 -14.62
N LEU A 88 5.77 11.66 -15.37
CA LEU A 88 5.71 11.74 -16.83
C LEU A 88 4.77 12.83 -17.34
N THR A 89 3.69 13.11 -16.62
CA THR A 89 2.65 14.07 -17.04
C THR A 89 2.84 15.47 -16.46
N GLY A 90 3.74 15.65 -15.48
CA GLY A 90 3.95 16.93 -14.80
C GLY A 90 2.78 17.39 -13.92
N LEU A 91 1.87 16.48 -13.54
CA LEU A 91 0.72 16.80 -12.69
C LEU A 91 1.16 17.28 -11.30
N ASN A 92 0.48 18.31 -10.78
CA ASN A 92 0.76 18.80 -9.43
C ASN A 92 0.41 17.76 -8.38
N ILE A 93 1.32 17.52 -7.43
CA ILE A 93 1.20 16.51 -6.39
C ILE A 93 -0.05 16.68 -5.51
N TYR A 94 -0.49 17.89 -5.29
CA TYR A 94 -1.65 18.19 -4.45
C TYR A 94 -2.95 17.57 -4.98
N TRP A 95 -3.08 17.38 -6.31
CA TRP A 95 -4.24 16.72 -6.91
C TRP A 95 -4.37 15.24 -6.54
N LEU A 96 -3.27 14.60 -6.13
CA LEU A 96 -3.25 13.20 -5.71
C LEU A 96 -3.21 13.08 -4.19
N LEU A 97 -2.41 13.89 -3.51
CA LEU A 97 -2.27 13.80 -2.05
C LEU A 97 -3.52 14.27 -1.31
N ILE A 98 -4.11 15.41 -1.70
CA ILE A 98 -5.27 15.95 -0.99
C ILE A 98 -6.45 14.95 -1.00
N PRO A 99 -6.94 14.46 -2.16
CA PRO A 99 -8.01 13.48 -2.16
C PRO A 99 -7.60 12.16 -1.49
N GLY A 100 -6.36 11.72 -1.65
CA GLY A 100 -5.87 10.50 -1.00
C GLY A 100 -5.92 10.59 0.53
N TYR A 101 -5.46 11.67 1.13
CA TYR A 101 -5.56 11.88 2.58
C TYR A 101 -7.01 12.10 3.05
N ILE A 102 -7.84 12.78 2.26
CA ILE A 102 -9.27 12.91 2.57
C ILE A 102 -9.91 11.52 2.62
N ILE A 103 -9.65 10.66 1.64
CA ILE A 103 -10.14 9.28 1.63
C ILE A 103 -9.64 8.52 2.85
N ALA A 104 -8.34 8.61 3.17
CA ALA A 104 -7.77 7.96 4.34
C ALA A 104 -8.45 8.43 5.64
N LEU A 105 -8.67 9.74 5.82
CA LEU A 105 -9.35 10.29 6.99
C LEU A 105 -10.83 9.89 7.07
N VAL A 106 -11.55 9.88 5.97
CA VAL A 106 -12.95 9.43 5.93
C VAL A 106 -13.05 7.96 6.28
N LEU A 107 -12.14 7.12 5.79
CA LEU A 107 -12.09 5.70 6.11
C LEU A 107 -11.89 5.43 7.61
N THR A 108 -11.19 6.29 8.34
CA THR A 108 -11.00 6.13 9.80
C THR A 108 -12.31 6.07 10.57
N ARG A 109 -13.40 6.66 10.02
CA ARG A 109 -14.73 6.66 10.64
C ARG A 109 -15.42 5.29 10.60
N PHE A 110 -15.04 4.46 9.61
CA PHE A 110 -15.69 3.18 9.33
C PHE A 110 -14.84 1.97 9.75
N VAL A 111 -13.65 2.20 10.27
CA VAL A 111 -12.66 1.14 10.55
C VAL A 111 -12.42 1.05 12.07
N PRO A 112 -12.20 -0.18 12.63
CA PRO A 112 -11.82 -0.33 14.03
C PRO A 112 -10.57 0.45 14.37
N LYS A 113 -10.49 1.00 15.59
CA LYS A 113 -9.36 1.84 16.06
C LYS A 113 -7.99 1.16 15.89
N VAL A 114 -7.93 -0.17 16.04
CA VAL A 114 -6.69 -0.96 15.86
C VAL A 114 -6.16 -0.82 14.43
N PHE A 115 -7.04 -0.96 13.42
CA PHE A 115 -6.64 -0.81 12.01
C PHE A 115 -6.24 0.62 11.68
N VAL A 116 -6.87 1.60 12.29
CA VAL A 116 -6.48 3.01 12.11
C VAL A 116 -5.05 3.21 12.61
N GLY A 117 -4.72 2.74 13.83
CA GLY A 117 -3.36 2.81 14.37
C GLY A 117 -2.34 2.15 13.45
N ILE A 118 -2.60 0.90 13.04
CA ILE A 118 -1.73 0.13 12.14
C ILE A 118 -1.55 0.83 10.80
N SER A 119 -2.62 1.40 10.23
CA SER A 119 -2.54 2.05 8.92
C SER A 119 -1.64 3.28 8.94
N PHE A 120 -1.75 4.12 9.97
CA PHE A 120 -0.90 5.31 10.10
C PHE A 120 0.57 4.98 10.39
N ASP A 121 0.84 3.93 11.17
CA ASP A 121 2.19 3.44 11.42
C ASP A 121 2.82 2.84 10.15
N SER A 122 2.05 2.09 9.38
CA SER A 122 2.51 1.42 8.16
C SER A 122 2.96 2.36 7.05
N GLY A 123 2.46 3.59 7.01
CA GLY A 123 2.90 4.62 6.05
C GLY A 123 4.39 4.92 6.17
N GLY A 124 4.89 5.07 7.41
CA GLY A 124 6.32 5.23 7.70
C GLY A 124 7.14 3.99 7.37
N VAL A 125 6.59 2.80 7.62
CA VAL A 125 7.24 1.52 7.36
C VAL A 125 7.39 1.24 5.86
N ALA A 126 6.34 1.48 5.06
CA ALA A 126 6.36 1.23 3.62
C ALA A 126 7.17 2.25 2.82
N SER A 127 7.35 3.47 3.33
CA SER A 127 8.24 4.48 2.77
C SER A 127 9.71 4.34 3.23
N GLY A 128 10.09 3.16 3.68
CA GLY A 128 11.38 2.82 4.29
C GLY A 128 12.58 2.84 3.35
N PRO A 129 13.66 2.12 3.73
CA PRO A 129 14.95 2.15 3.04
C PRO A 129 14.89 1.88 1.54
N MET A 130 14.11 0.88 1.09
CA MET A 130 14.04 0.52 -0.33
C MET A 130 13.36 1.62 -1.17
N THR A 131 12.34 2.28 -0.62
CA THR A 131 11.67 3.40 -1.29
C THR A 131 12.60 4.60 -1.44
N SER A 132 13.35 4.93 -0.41
CA SER A 132 14.25 6.10 -0.41
C SER A 132 15.55 5.85 -1.20
N THR A 133 16.08 4.62 -1.21
CA THR A 133 17.36 4.31 -1.87
C THR A 133 17.23 3.83 -3.31
N PHE A 134 16.05 3.37 -3.75
CA PHE A 134 15.84 2.88 -5.10
C PHE A 134 14.69 3.58 -5.84
N LEU A 135 13.46 3.62 -5.28
CA LEU A 135 12.33 4.24 -5.97
C LEU A 135 12.48 5.75 -6.15
N LEU A 136 12.95 6.45 -5.12
CA LEU A 136 13.18 7.89 -5.23
C LEU A 136 14.24 8.21 -6.28
N PRO A 137 15.43 7.59 -6.30
CA PRO A 137 16.41 7.76 -7.39
C PRO A 137 15.87 7.40 -8.78
N LEU A 138 15.07 6.33 -8.90
CA LEU A 138 14.40 5.97 -10.16
C LEU A 138 13.50 7.11 -10.66
N ALA A 139 12.69 7.68 -9.77
CA ALA A 139 11.84 8.81 -10.10
C ALA A 139 12.63 10.10 -10.42
N MET A 140 13.74 10.32 -9.72
CA MET A 140 14.65 11.45 -10.01
C MET A 140 15.26 11.32 -11.40
N GLY A 141 15.75 10.12 -11.76
CA GLY A 141 16.28 9.83 -13.08
C GLY A 141 15.24 10.01 -14.20
N ALA A 142 14.04 9.48 -14.00
CA ALA A 142 12.92 9.64 -14.93
C ALA A 142 12.51 11.11 -15.08
N CYS A 143 12.40 11.85 -13.98
CA CYS A 143 12.07 13.27 -13.97
C CYS A 143 13.11 14.10 -14.73
N THR A 144 14.39 13.82 -14.54
CA THR A 144 15.50 14.47 -15.27
C THR A 144 15.41 14.20 -16.76
N ALA A 145 15.08 12.97 -17.14
CA ALA A 145 14.97 12.57 -18.56
C ALA A 145 13.81 13.27 -19.29
N VAL A 146 12.70 13.50 -18.58
CA VAL A 146 11.51 14.18 -19.13
C VAL A 146 11.64 15.72 -19.03
N GLY A 147 12.68 16.23 -18.37
CA GLY A 147 12.87 17.69 -18.18
C GLY A 147 11.98 18.29 -17.10
N GLY A 148 11.46 17.48 -16.18
CA GLY A 148 10.67 17.93 -15.04
C GLY A 148 11.50 18.51 -13.90
N ASN A 149 10.83 19.06 -12.89
CA ASN A 149 11.47 19.58 -11.69
C ASN A 149 11.66 18.44 -10.66
N VAL A 150 12.91 18.03 -10.47
CA VAL A 150 13.26 16.91 -9.56
C VAL A 150 12.74 17.15 -8.13
N VAL A 151 12.82 18.39 -7.63
CA VAL A 151 12.42 18.71 -6.25
C VAL A 151 10.91 18.58 -6.04
N THR A 152 10.11 19.06 -6.98
CA THR A 152 8.64 19.01 -6.86
C THR A 152 8.08 17.67 -7.32
N ASP A 153 8.66 17.09 -8.36
CA ASP A 153 8.05 15.95 -9.05
C ASP A 153 8.57 14.60 -8.55
N ALA A 154 9.87 14.44 -8.35
CA ALA A 154 10.41 13.15 -7.91
C ALA A 154 10.15 12.88 -6.41
N PHE A 155 10.31 13.87 -5.53
CA PHE A 155 10.10 13.67 -4.09
C PHE A 155 8.66 13.30 -3.73
N GLY A 156 7.69 13.68 -4.56
CA GLY A 156 6.30 13.29 -4.41
C GLY A 156 6.06 11.77 -4.41
N VAL A 157 6.95 10.98 -4.99
CA VAL A 157 6.86 9.50 -4.99
C VAL A 157 6.88 8.95 -3.58
N VAL A 158 7.76 9.45 -2.70
CA VAL A 158 7.85 9.00 -1.30
C VAL A 158 6.57 9.30 -0.54
N ALA A 159 5.99 10.49 -0.72
CA ALA A 159 4.74 10.88 -0.08
C ALA A 159 3.56 10.00 -0.53
N MET A 160 3.50 9.66 -1.82
CA MET A 160 2.47 8.78 -2.36
C MET A 160 2.63 7.34 -1.87
N VAL A 161 3.86 6.82 -1.79
CA VAL A 161 4.13 5.50 -1.24
C VAL A 161 3.78 5.43 0.25
N ALA A 162 4.03 6.50 1.02
CA ALA A 162 3.63 6.56 2.43
C ALA A 162 2.10 6.62 2.61
N MET A 163 1.37 7.26 1.70
CA MET A 163 -0.09 7.36 1.73
C MET A 163 -0.80 6.05 1.38
N ALA A 164 -0.23 5.25 0.48
CA ALA A 164 -0.86 4.02 -0.02
C ALA A 164 -1.24 3.01 1.07
N PRO A 165 -0.36 2.68 2.04
CA PRO A 165 -0.69 1.78 3.14
C PRO A 165 -1.83 2.29 4.01
N LEU A 166 -1.93 3.61 4.22
CA LEU A 166 -3.02 4.20 5.00
C LEU A 166 -4.37 3.82 4.42
N ILE A 167 -4.51 3.91 3.10
CA ILE A 167 -5.75 3.57 2.41
C ILE A 167 -5.93 2.05 2.33
N ALA A 168 -4.90 1.32 1.92
CA ALA A 168 -4.96 -0.12 1.71
C ALA A 168 -5.34 -0.89 2.98
N ILE A 169 -4.72 -0.59 4.12
CA ILE A 169 -5.00 -1.25 5.39
C ILE A 169 -6.40 -0.89 5.92
N GLN A 170 -6.81 0.35 5.76
CA GLN A 170 -8.16 0.76 6.16
C GLN A 170 -9.23 0.09 5.31
N ILE A 171 -9.04 -0.03 4.00
CA ILE A 171 -9.94 -0.81 3.13
C ILE A 171 -10.00 -2.27 3.60
N MET A 172 -8.86 -2.88 3.94
CA MET A 172 -8.83 -4.23 4.48
C MET A 172 -9.59 -4.32 5.81
N GLY A 173 -9.48 -3.32 6.69
CA GLY A 173 -10.24 -3.22 7.94
C GLY A 173 -11.75 -3.15 7.71
N VAL A 174 -12.22 -2.40 6.71
CA VAL A 174 -13.64 -2.36 6.31
C VAL A 174 -14.09 -3.74 5.81
N LEU A 175 -13.33 -4.36 4.93
CA LEU A 175 -13.65 -5.70 4.40
C LEU A 175 -13.71 -6.76 5.51
N TYR A 176 -12.80 -6.67 6.48
CA TYR A 176 -12.81 -7.54 7.65
C TYR A 176 -14.09 -7.36 8.48
N GLN A 177 -14.50 -6.12 8.77
CA GLN A 177 -15.76 -5.87 9.48
C GLN A 177 -16.98 -6.38 8.73
N LEU A 178 -17.02 -6.21 7.41
CA LEU A 178 -18.12 -6.70 6.59
C LEU A 178 -18.21 -8.23 6.62
N LYS A 179 -17.08 -8.93 6.57
CA LYS A 179 -17.04 -10.40 6.72
C LYS A 179 -17.52 -10.85 8.10
N LEU A 180 -17.08 -10.16 9.15
CA LEU A 180 -17.48 -10.49 10.53
C LEU A 180 -19.00 -10.32 10.72
N LYS A 181 -19.57 -9.23 10.23
CA LYS A 181 -21.02 -8.99 10.29
C LYS A 181 -21.82 -10.07 9.55
N ARG A 182 -21.34 -10.49 8.36
CA ARG A 182 -21.99 -11.57 7.60
C ARG A 182 -21.92 -12.89 8.36
N ALA A 183 -20.76 -13.27 8.88
CA ALA A 183 -20.60 -14.52 9.64
C ALA A 183 -21.49 -14.53 10.91
N THR A 184 -21.63 -13.39 11.60
CA THR A 184 -22.53 -13.27 12.76
C THR A 184 -24.00 -13.38 12.35
N SER A 185 -24.38 -12.77 11.22
CA SER A 185 -25.76 -12.88 10.69
C SER A 185 -26.09 -14.30 10.29
N ASP A 186 -25.18 -14.98 9.61
CA ASP A 186 -25.38 -16.39 9.20
C ASP A 186 -25.47 -17.34 10.41
N ALA A 187 -24.67 -17.09 11.44
CA ALA A 187 -24.74 -17.85 12.69
C ALA A 187 -26.07 -17.65 13.43
N LEU A 188 -26.57 -16.40 13.48
CA LEU A 188 -27.88 -16.10 14.11
C LEU A 188 -29.04 -16.78 13.35
N ILE A 189 -28.98 -16.83 12.02
CA ILE A 189 -30.01 -17.49 11.20
C ILE A 189 -29.98 -18.99 11.47
N MET A 190 -28.79 -19.62 11.63
CA MET A 190 -28.68 -21.05 11.94
C MET A 190 -29.25 -21.40 13.32
N ILE A 191 -29.03 -20.55 14.34
CA ILE A 191 -29.60 -20.73 15.69
C ILE A 191 -31.11 -20.63 15.65
N ASP A 192 -31.68 -19.65 14.95
CA ASP A 192 -33.12 -19.46 14.85
C ASP A 192 -33.81 -20.63 14.12
N VAL A 193 -33.16 -21.24 13.13
CA VAL A 193 -33.64 -22.44 12.43
C VAL A 193 -33.61 -23.65 13.35
N ASP A 194 -32.59 -23.81 14.20
CA ASP A 194 -32.43 -24.94 15.11
C ASP A 194 -33.46 -24.87 16.27
N ASP A 195 -33.68 -23.66 16.82
CA ASP A 195 -34.72 -23.44 17.86
C ASP A 195 -36.13 -23.70 17.32
N ASN A 196 -36.44 -23.32 16.09
CA ASN A 196 -37.74 -23.62 15.48
C ASN A 196 -37.91 -25.12 15.21
N ALA A 197 -36.86 -25.83 14.82
CA ALA A 197 -36.87 -27.26 14.61
C ALA A 197 -37.11 -28.07 15.92
N ILE A 198 -36.61 -27.53 17.06
CA ILE A 198 -36.82 -28.14 18.38
C ILE A 198 -38.29 -27.95 18.85
N MET A 199 -38.88 -26.77 18.59
CA MET A 199 -40.27 -26.51 18.95
C MET A 199 -41.25 -27.40 18.18
N ASP A 200 -41.00 -27.72 16.93
CA ASP A 200 -41.83 -28.61 16.11
C ASP A 200 -41.80 -30.07 16.60
N ILE A 201 -40.77 -30.49 17.33
CA ILE A 201 -40.65 -31.85 17.90
C ILE A 201 -41.41 -31.95 19.26
N GLU A 202 -41.54 -30.84 19.98
CA GLU A 202 -42.29 -30.83 21.26
C GLU A 202 -43.83 -30.75 21.10
N GLU A 203 -44.33 -30.43 19.89
CA GLU A 203 -45.76 -30.38 19.57
C GLU A 203 -46.33 -31.71 18.99
N GLU A 204 -45.49 -32.73 18.67
CA GLU A 204 -45.94 -34.07 18.27
C GLU A 204 -45.98 -35.03 19.46
#